data_f654b0c401a496b1070d20958eb1090b
#
_entry.id   f654b0c401a496b1070d20958eb1090b
#
_cell.length_a   1.000
_cell.length_b   1.000
_cell.length_c   1.000
_cell.angle_alpha   90.00
_cell.angle_beta   90.00
_cell.angle_gamma   90.00
#
_symmetry.space_group_name_H-M   'P 1'
#
loop_
_entity.id
_entity.type
_entity.pdbx_description
1 polymer ?
#
loop_
_entity_poly.entity_id
_entity_poly.type
_entity_poly.pdbx_seq_one_letter_code
_entity_poly.pdbx_strand_id
1 'polypeptide(L)'
;MKKINIAEKSFNPFELIGQKWMLISAGTEDKWNTMTASWGAVGVMWGKPSATCYIRKSRFTKEFVDAGEYFTLTVLKDGNRQALNTLGSKSGRDMDKMHETGLTPVFVEGQPTFEEAELVLICRKRGVTDIAPDDMAQEVQDKWYGDHDYHTMYIGEIVAAYEN
;
A
#
# COMPACT_ATOMS: atom_id res chain seq x y z
N MET A 1 -4.54 -6.28 17.55
CA MET A 1 -5.29 -6.47 16.28
C MET A 1 -6.01 -7.82 16.29
N LYS A 2 -7.25 -7.83 15.83
CA LYS A 2 -8.09 -9.02 15.71
C LYS A 2 -8.12 -9.49 14.26
N LYS A 3 -7.90 -10.78 14.00
CA LYS A 3 -8.04 -11.37 12.66
C LYS A 3 -9.49 -11.38 12.23
N ILE A 4 -9.76 -10.99 10.98
CA ILE A 4 -11.11 -10.93 10.41
C ILE A 4 -11.18 -11.65 9.06
N ASN A 5 -12.39 -12.00 8.64
CA ASN A 5 -12.66 -12.41 7.27
C ASN A 5 -12.99 -11.18 6.42
N ILE A 6 -12.07 -10.76 5.56
CA ILE A 6 -12.26 -9.55 4.74
C ILE A 6 -13.44 -9.66 3.79
N ALA A 7 -13.79 -10.86 3.33
CA ALA A 7 -14.91 -11.07 2.43
C ALA A 7 -16.29 -10.82 3.08
N GLU A 8 -16.34 -10.80 4.40
CA GLU A 8 -17.55 -10.52 5.19
C GLU A 8 -17.61 -9.07 5.70
N LYS A 9 -16.50 -8.31 5.52
CA LYS A 9 -16.44 -6.92 5.99
C LYS A 9 -17.03 -5.96 4.98
N SER A 10 -18.01 -5.17 5.43
CA SER A 10 -18.56 -4.06 4.63
C SER A 10 -17.73 -2.79 4.83
N PHE A 11 -17.32 -2.15 3.75
CA PHE A 11 -16.69 -0.82 3.74
C PHE A 11 -16.85 -0.16 2.38
N ASN A 12 -16.71 1.16 2.33
CA ASN A 12 -16.67 1.92 1.09
C ASN A 12 -15.20 2.02 0.61
N PRO A 13 -14.81 1.34 -0.48
CA PRO A 13 -13.43 1.37 -0.96
C PRO A 13 -13.00 2.77 -1.45
N PHE A 14 -13.90 3.59 -1.94
CA PHE A 14 -13.60 4.96 -2.37
C PHE A 14 -13.22 5.85 -1.19
N GLU A 15 -13.89 5.67 -0.05
CA GLU A 15 -13.53 6.35 1.20
C GLU A 15 -12.23 5.79 1.76
N LEU A 16 -12.14 4.46 1.88
CA LEU A 16 -11.00 3.77 2.49
C LEU A 16 -9.69 4.12 1.79
N ILE A 17 -9.68 4.07 0.46
CA ILE A 17 -8.48 4.26 -0.36
C ILE A 17 -8.31 5.73 -0.74
N GLY A 18 -9.35 6.36 -1.26
CA GLY A 18 -9.27 7.70 -1.87
C GLY A 18 -9.26 8.83 -0.85
N GLN A 19 -9.90 8.66 0.32
CA GLN A 19 -10.01 9.69 1.34
C GLN A 19 -9.15 9.42 2.56
N LYS A 20 -9.25 8.23 3.17
CA LYS A 20 -8.40 7.85 4.32
C LYS A 20 -6.94 7.64 3.91
N TRP A 21 -6.71 7.11 2.72
CA TRP A 21 -5.44 6.66 2.18
C TRP A 21 -4.94 5.40 2.88
N MET A 22 -3.93 4.78 2.32
CA MET A 22 -3.32 3.58 2.88
C MET A 22 -1.79 3.65 2.81
N LEU A 23 -1.14 2.88 3.67
CA LEU A 23 0.29 2.63 3.60
C LEU A 23 0.51 1.31 2.86
N ILE A 24 1.42 1.31 1.89
CA ILE A 24 1.97 0.10 1.29
C ILE A 24 3.29 -0.16 1.99
N SER A 25 3.44 -1.32 2.63
CA SER A 25 4.68 -1.70 3.31
C SER A 25 5.14 -3.07 2.87
N ALA A 26 6.45 -3.27 2.77
CA ALA A 26 7.05 -4.55 2.43
C ALA A 26 8.47 -4.66 2.99
N GLY A 27 8.95 -5.89 3.15
CA GLY A 27 10.27 -6.22 3.66
C GLY A 27 10.21 -7.17 4.85
N THR A 28 11.32 -7.27 5.55
CA THR A 28 11.51 -8.10 6.75
C THR A 28 11.74 -7.21 7.99
N GLU A 29 11.75 -7.81 9.19
CA GLU A 29 12.04 -7.06 10.41
C GLU A 29 13.38 -6.31 10.37
N ASP A 30 14.39 -6.87 9.71
CA ASP A 30 15.70 -6.25 9.58
C ASP A 30 15.73 -5.12 8.55
N LYS A 31 14.93 -5.22 7.49
CA LYS A 31 14.92 -4.25 6.39
C LYS A 31 13.57 -4.19 5.70
N TRP A 32 12.89 -3.07 5.85
CA TRP A 32 11.57 -2.81 5.27
C TRP A 32 11.38 -1.34 4.93
N ASN A 33 10.36 -1.04 4.16
CA ASN A 33 9.96 0.34 3.90
C ASN A 33 8.43 0.45 3.74
N THR A 34 7.96 1.68 3.87
CA THR A 34 6.54 2.04 3.71
C THR A 34 6.37 3.31 2.90
N MET A 35 5.23 3.45 2.25
CA MET A 35 4.83 4.66 1.52
C MET A 35 3.33 4.84 1.55
N THR A 36 2.86 6.07 1.46
CA THR A 36 1.44 6.37 1.29
C THR A 36 0.99 6.19 -0.14
N ALA A 37 -0.20 5.61 -0.31
CA ALA A 37 -0.92 5.50 -1.56
C ALA A 37 -2.40 5.87 -1.37
N SER A 38 -2.97 6.50 -2.39
CA SER A 38 -4.40 6.85 -2.46
C SER A 38 -5.09 6.24 -3.68
N TRP A 39 -4.40 5.39 -4.41
CA TRP A 39 -4.89 4.65 -5.55
C TRP A 39 -4.79 3.16 -5.29
N GLY A 40 -5.85 2.44 -5.63
CA GLY A 40 -5.94 0.99 -5.42
C GLY A 40 -7.35 0.48 -5.65
N ALA A 41 -7.51 -0.82 -5.45
CA ALA A 41 -8.81 -1.47 -5.46
C ALA A 41 -8.82 -2.66 -4.49
N VAL A 42 -10.01 -3.02 -4.04
CA VAL A 42 -10.27 -4.25 -3.29
C VAL A 42 -11.45 -4.95 -3.95
N GLY A 43 -11.32 -6.23 -4.19
CA GLY A 43 -12.36 -7.01 -4.89
C GLY A 43 -11.99 -8.47 -5.03
N VAL A 44 -12.32 -9.05 -6.16
CA VAL A 44 -12.06 -10.47 -6.45
C VAL A 44 -11.23 -10.60 -7.72
N MET A 45 -10.12 -11.36 -7.64
CA MET A 45 -9.31 -11.73 -8.80
C MET A 45 -8.92 -13.21 -8.66
N TRP A 46 -9.03 -13.96 -9.77
CA TRP A 46 -8.79 -15.42 -9.79
C TRP A 46 -9.55 -16.20 -8.71
N GLY A 47 -10.80 -15.78 -8.42
CA GLY A 47 -11.67 -16.42 -7.43
C GLY A 47 -11.25 -16.21 -5.98
N LYS A 48 -10.36 -15.24 -5.69
CA LYS A 48 -9.86 -14.93 -4.35
C LYS A 48 -10.09 -13.46 -3.97
N PRO A 49 -10.33 -13.17 -2.69
CA PRO A 49 -10.24 -11.80 -2.19
C PRO A 49 -8.88 -11.22 -2.55
N SER A 50 -8.88 -10.08 -3.20
CA SER A 50 -7.66 -9.48 -3.76
C SER A 50 -7.68 -7.97 -3.61
N ALA A 51 -6.49 -7.39 -3.56
CA ALA A 51 -6.29 -5.96 -3.61
C ALA A 51 -5.26 -5.60 -4.69
N THR A 52 -5.42 -4.43 -5.29
CA THR A 52 -4.40 -3.86 -6.17
C THR A 52 -3.83 -2.60 -5.54
N CYS A 53 -2.55 -2.37 -5.75
CA CYS A 53 -1.91 -1.11 -5.45
C CYS A 53 -0.99 -0.68 -6.59
N TYR A 54 -0.70 0.61 -6.65
CA TYR A 54 0.07 1.22 -7.73
C TYR A 54 1.27 1.95 -7.14
N ILE A 55 2.47 1.61 -7.60
CA ILE A 55 3.72 2.17 -7.08
C ILE A 55 4.52 2.76 -8.25
N ARG A 56 4.86 4.04 -8.17
CA ARG A 56 5.74 4.70 -9.15
C ARG A 56 7.14 4.08 -9.15
N LYS A 57 7.78 4.02 -10.31
CA LYS A 57 9.11 3.40 -10.47
C LYS A 57 10.18 4.06 -9.59
N SER A 58 10.05 5.35 -9.30
CA SER A 58 10.96 6.10 -8.43
C SER A 58 10.84 5.77 -6.93
N ARG A 59 9.72 5.18 -6.49
CA ARG A 59 9.44 4.97 -5.05
C ARG A 59 10.33 3.88 -4.45
N PHE A 60 10.98 4.20 -3.32
CA PHE A 60 11.87 3.27 -2.63
C PHE A 60 11.16 1.99 -2.17
N THR A 61 9.90 2.08 -1.73
CA THR A 61 9.09 0.92 -1.33
C THR A 61 8.95 -0.12 -2.46
N LYS A 62 9.04 0.32 -3.74
CA LYS A 62 8.97 -0.58 -4.89
C LYS A 62 10.05 -1.67 -4.84
N GLU A 63 11.26 -1.34 -4.44
CA GLU A 63 12.37 -2.31 -4.33
C GLU A 63 12.02 -3.45 -3.35
N PHE A 64 11.32 -3.14 -2.27
CA PHE A 64 10.91 -4.12 -1.25
C PHE A 64 9.73 -4.98 -1.73
N VAL A 65 8.76 -4.36 -2.41
CA VAL A 65 7.62 -5.10 -2.98
C VAL A 65 8.07 -6.02 -4.12
N ASP A 66 9.02 -5.56 -4.95
CA ASP A 66 9.58 -6.38 -6.02
C ASP A 66 10.33 -7.60 -5.47
N ALA A 67 11.18 -7.39 -4.47
CA ALA A 67 12.00 -8.44 -3.86
C ALA A 67 11.19 -9.43 -3.01
N GLY A 68 10.08 -8.99 -2.39
CA GLY A 68 9.28 -9.79 -1.47
C GLY A 68 8.15 -10.57 -2.17
N GLU A 69 7.68 -11.61 -1.50
CA GLU A 69 6.47 -12.35 -1.89
C GLU A 69 5.19 -11.67 -1.38
N TYR A 70 5.31 -10.92 -0.29
CA TYR A 70 4.19 -10.29 0.41
C TYR A 70 4.38 -8.77 0.49
N PHE A 71 3.26 -8.08 0.60
CA PHE A 71 3.18 -6.68 1.01
C PHE A 71 1.93 -6.47 1.87
N THR A 72 1.91 -5.40 2.65
CA THR A 72 0.73 -5.01 3.41
C THR A 72 0.11 -3.74 2.87
N LEU A 73 -1.21 -3.66 2.98
CA LEU A 73 -1.98 -2.43 2.82
C LEU A 73 -2.57 -2.10 4.18
N THR A 74 -2.15 -0.98 4.76
CA THR A 74 -2.56 -0.55 6.10
C THR A 74 -3.32 0.75 6.03
N VAL A 75 -4.56 0.77 6.51
CA VAL A 75 -5.32 1.99 6.74
C VAL A 75 -5.14 2.38 8.22
N LEU A 76 -4.71 3.61 8.46
CA LEU A 76 -4.49 4.11 9.81
C LEU A 76 -5.79 4.66 10.40
N LYS A 77 -5.91 4.62 11.74
CA LYS A 77 -6.95 5.33 12.49
C LYS A 77 -6.89 6.82 12.19
N ASP A 78 -8.00 7.50 12.39
CA ASP A 78 -8.08 8.95 12.23
C ASP A 78 -7.04 9.67 13.10
N GLY A 79 -6.65 10.87 12.66
CA GLY A 79 -5.61 11.67 13.32
C GLY A 79 -4.19 11.51 12.76
N ASN A 80 -3.95 10.54 11.88
CA ASN A 80 -2.62 10.23 11.34
C ASN A 80 -2.32 10.89 9.97
N ARG A 81 -3.11 11.90 9.56
CA ARG A 81 -2.97 12.56 8.24
C ARG A 81 -1.58 13.15 8.00
N GLN A 82 -0.97 13.73 9.03
CA GLN A 82 0.37 14.31 8.91
C GLN A 82 1.42 13.22 8.62
N ALA A 83 1.34 12.09 9.30
CA ALA A 83 2.22 10.95 9.04
C ALA A 83 2.04 10.42 7.61
N LEU A 84 0.79 10.27 7.14
CA LEU A 84 0.49 9.87 5.75
C LEU A 84 1.09 10.86 4.73
N ASN A 85 0.99 12.17 4.96
CA ASN A 85 1.60 13.19 4.09
C ASN A 85 3.12 13.04 4.03
N THR A 86 3.78 12.87 5.19
CA THR A 86 5.23 12.66 5.28
C THR A 86 5.67 11.40 4.54
N LEU A 87 4.98 10.27 4.77
CA LEU A 87 5.28 9.00 4.12
C LEU A 87 4.97 9.00 2.62
N GLY A 88 4.08 9.90 2.18
CA GLY A 88 3.75 10.10 0.76
C GLY A 88 4.78 10.96 0.02
N SER A 89 5.38 11.95 0.67
CA SER A 89 6.24 12.96 0.04
C SER A 89 7.74 12.71 0.23
N LYS A 90 8.16 12.00 1.27
CA LYS A 90 9.56 11.76 1.62
C LYS A 90 10.01 10.35 1.29
N SER A 91 11.31 10.20 0.94
CA SER A 91 11.90 8.89 0.66
C SER A 91 12.57 8.30 1.90
N GLY A 92 12.41 6.99 2.11
CA GLY A 92 13.15 6.25 3.15
C GLY A 92 14.65 6.07 2.82
N ARG A 93 15.10 6.53 1.63
CA ARG A 93 16.53 6.64 1.33
C ARG A 93 17.17 7.83 2.04
N ASP A 94 16.39 8.86 2.34
CA ASP A 94 16.90 10.17 2.79
C ASP A 94 16.59 10.45 4.26
N MET A 95 15.71 9.65 4.88
CA MET A 95 15.28 9.90 6.27
C MET A 95 14.80 8.64 6.97
N ASP A 96 14.87 8.65 8.30
CA ASP A 96 14.17 7.70 9.17
C ASP A 96 12.70 8.09 9.29
N LYS A 97 11.85 7.39 8.51
CA LYS A 97 10.42 7.63 8.45
C LYS A 97 9.70 7.43 9.79
N MET A 98 10.17 6.50 10.60
CA MET A 98 9.52 6.18 11.89
C MET A 98 9.79 7.29 12.91
N HIS A 99 11.02 7.75 12.98
CA HIS A 99 11.38 8.89 13.82
C HIS A 99 10.55 10.14 13.48
N GLU A 100 10.40 10.43 12.16
CA GLU A 100 9.71 11.64 11.70
C GLU A 100 8.18 11.60 11.85
N THR A 101 7.59 10.41 11.80
CA THR A 101 6.12 10.27 11.86
C THR A 101 5.59 9.89 13.23
N GLY A 102 6.43 9.34 14.08
CA GLY A 102 6.04 8.83 15.40
C GLY A 102 5.14 7.57 15.32
N LEU A 103 4.97 6.97 14.14
CA LEU A 103 4.25 5.71 14.01
C LEU A 103 5.06 4.56 14.60
N THR A 104 4.35 3.63 15.23
CA THR A 104 4.93 2.45 15.89
C THR A 104 4.87 1.24 14.96
N PRO A 105 5.98 0.83 14.34
CA PRO A 105 5.98 -0.34 13.46
C PRO A 105 5.80 -1.62 14.28
N VAL A 106 5.00 -2.53 13.75
CA VAL A 106 4.79 -3.89 14.26
C VAL A 106 4.78 -4.87 13.11
N PHE A 107 5.06 -6.14 13.41
CA PHE A 107 5.07 -7.20 12.40
C PHE A 107 3.96 -8.21 12.71
N VAL A 108 3.05 -8.40 11.76
CA VAL A 108 1.95 -9.35 11.85
C VAL A 108 2.16 -10.44 10.81
N GLU A 109 2.21 -11.69 11.24
CA GLU A 109 2.61 -12.82 10.38
C GLU A 109 3.94 -12.54 9.63
N GLY A 110 4.89 -11.83 10.28
CA GLY A 110 6.19 -11.46 9.71
C GLY A 110 6.14 -10.30 8.70
N GLN A 111 4.99 -9.66 8.52
CA GLN A 111 4.82 -8.55 7.57
C GLN A 111 4.70 -7.20 8.28
N PRO A 112 5.38 -6.13 7.78
CA PRO A 112 5.39 -4.82 8.43
C PRO A 112 4.02 -4.12 8.36
N THR A 113 3.59 -3.59 9.50
CA THR A 113 2.42 -2.73 9.67
C THR A 113 2.60 -1.80 10.87
N PHE A 114 1.52 -1.26 11.47
CA PHE A 114 1.60 -0.25 12.52
C PHE A 114 0.58 -0.49 13.64
N GLU A 115 0.91 -0.14 14.88
CA GLU A 115 -0.04 -0.17 16.01
C GLU A 115 -1.24 0.74 15.78
N GLU A 116 -1.04 1.85 15.08
CA GLU A 116 -2.05 2.84 14.73
C GLU A 116 -3.01 2.37 13.61
N ALA A 117 -2.86 1.15 13.11
CA ALA A 117 -3.71 0.60 12.07
C ALA A 117 -5.17 0.48 12.53
N GLU A 118 -6.11 0.87 11.67
CA GLU A 118 -7.54 0.55 11.73
C GLU A 118 -7.80 -0.77 11.01
N LEU A 119 -7.20 -0.95 9.83
CA LEU A 119 -7.32 -2.14 8.98
C LEU A 119 -5.96 -2.49 8.38
N VAL A 120 -5.62 -3.77 8.41
CA VAL A 120 -4.42 -4.32 7.76
C VAL A 120 -4.83 -5.44 6.82
N LEU A 121 -4.39 -5.36 5.57
CA LEU A 121 -4.51 -6.44 4.59
C LEU A 121 -3.11 -6.98 4.29
N ILE A 122 -2.88 -8.26 4.58
CA ILE A 122 -1.65 -8.96 4.18
C ILE A 122 -1.90 -9.58 2.82
N CYS A 123 -1.15 -9.14 1.84
CA CYS A 123 -1.33 -9.50 0.44
C CYS A 123 -0.16 -10.33 -0.06
N ARG A 124 -0.44 -11.52 -0.59
CA ARG A 124 0.52 -12.32 -1.33
C ARG A 124 0.54 -11.85 -2.78
N LYS A 125 1.70 -11.40 -3.27
CA LYS A 125 1.86 -10.92 -4.64
C LYS A 125 1.58 -12.05 -5.65
N ARG A 126 0.61 -11.83 -6.55
CA ARG A 126 0.16 -12.80 -7.56
C ARG A 126 0.35 -12.31 -8.97
N GLY A 127 0.36 -11.02 -9.19
CA GLY A 127 0.53 -10.41 -10.50
C GLY A 127 1.23 -9.07 -10.40
N VAL A 128 2.01 -8.76 -11.41
CA VAL A 128 2.72 -7.49 -11.56
C VAL A 128 2.65 -7.08 -13.03
N THR A 129 2.28 -5.83 -13.29
CA THR A 129 2.32 -5.27 -14.63
C THR A 129 2.63 -3.78 -14.59
N ASP A 130 3.42 -3.32 -15.52
CA ASP A 130 3.66 -1.88 -15.71
C ASP A 130 2.48 -1.26 -16.46
N ILE A 131 2.07 -0.08 -16.04
CA ILE A 131 1.12 0.74 -16.80
C ILE A 131 1.92 1.48 -17.86
N ALA A 132 1.77 1.07 -19.12
CA ALA A 132 2.47 1.69 -20.22
C ALA A 132 1.76 2.97 -20.72
N PRO A 133 2.51 3.96 -21.25
CA PRO A 133 1.92 5.17 -21.81
C PRO A 133 0.84 4.89 -22.86
N ASP A 134 1.10 3.95 -23.77
CA ASP A 134 0.20 3.61 -24.86
C ASP A 134 -1.10 2.92 -24.42
N ASP A 135 -1.17 2.46 -23.15
CA ASP A 135 -2.33 1.76 -22.60
C ASP A 135 -3.29 2.70 -21.85
N MET A 136 -3.07 4.02 -21.88
CA MET A 136 -3.91 4.98 -21.18
C MET A 136 -4.30 6.17 -22.07
N ALA A 137 -5.42 6.78 -21.74
CA ALA A 137 -5.93 7.96 -22.41
C ALA A 137 -4.94 9.15 -22.27
N GLN A 138 -4.84 9.98 -23.32
CA GLN A 138 -3.90 11.09 -23.36
C GLN A 138 -4.08 12.08 -22.20
N GLU A 139 -5.32 12.40 -21.85
CA GLU A 139 -5.62 13.31 -20.74
C GLU A 139 -5.16 12.78 -19.37
N VAL A 140 -5.07 11.46 -19.21
CA VAL A 140 -4.52 10.83 -17.99
C VAL A 140 -3.00 10.99 -17.95
N GLN A 141 -2.34 10.76 -19.08
CA GLN A 141 -0.90 10.98 -19.19
C GLN A 141 -0.52 12.42 -18.90
N ASP A 142 -1.19 13.38 -19.55
CA ASP A 142 -0.92 14.81 -19.41
C ASP A 142 -1.10 15.28 -17.97
N LYS A 143 -2.12 14.78 -17.29
CA LYS A 143 -2.44 15.19 -15.93
C LYS A 143 -1.52 14.56 -14.87
N TRP A 144 -1.16 13.28 -15.03
CA TRP A 144 -0.56 12.50 -13.93
C TRP A 144 0.87 12.04 -14.18
N TYR A 145 1.34 12.05 -15.43
CA TYR A 145 2.62 11.46 -15.84
C TYR A 145 3.50 12.40 -16.68
N GLY A 146 3.36 13.72 -16.48
CA GLY A 146 4.22 14.70 -17.14
C GLY A 146 5.72 14.54 -16.82
N ASP A 147 6.03 13.85 -15.73
CA ASP A 147 7.40 13.46 -15.32
C ASP A 147 7.84 12.10 -15.84
N HIS A 148 6.99 11.39 -16.60
CA HIS A 148 7.21 10.03 -17.12
C HIS A 148 7.51 8.97 -16.05
N ASP A 149 7.20 9.22 -14.77
CA ASP A 149 7.34 8.25 -13.67
C ASP A 149 6.07 7.41 -13.54
N TYR A 150 5.95 6.41 -14.40
CA TYR A 150 4.78 5.55 -14.49
C TYR A 150 4.68 4.57 -13.32
N HIS A 151 3.45 4.15 -13.04
CA HIS A 151 3.17 3.17 -12.01
C HIS A 151 3.35 1.73 -12.50
N THR A 152 3.81 0.88 -11.60
CA THR A 152 3.64 -0.57 -11.67
C THR A 152 2.43 -0.94 -10.83
N MET A 153 1.51 -1.72 -11.38
CA MET A 153 0.38 -2.32 -10.67
C MET A 153 0.78 -3.65 -10.07
N TYR A 154 0.47 -3.83 -8.80
CA TYR A 154 0.62 -5.09 -8.08
C TYR A 154 -0.74 -5.65 -7.72
N ILE A 155 -0.98 -6.92 -8.04
CA ILE A 155 -2.18 -7.66 -7.68
C ILE A 155 -1.81 -8.63 -6.58
N GLY A 156 -2.40 -8.46 -5.38
CA GLY A 156 -2.18 -9.30 -4.22
C GLY A 156 -3.43 -10.06 -3.83
N GLU A 157 -3.32 -11.38 -3.63
CA GLU A 157 -4.32 -12.15 -2.91
C GLU A 157 -4.29 -11.73 -1.44
N ILE A 158 -5.42 -11.32 -0.88
CA ILE A 158 -5.54 -11.03 0.55
C ILE A 158 -5.58 -12.36 1.30
N VAL A 159 -4.45 -12.74 1.91
CA VAL A 159 -4.31 -14.01 2.62
C VAL A 159 -4.66 -13.89 4.11
N ALA A 160 -4.58 -12.69 4.66
CA ALA A 160 -5.01 -12.36 6.01
C ALA A 160 -5.46 -10.90 6.10
N ALA A 161 -6.39 -10.64 7.01
CA ALA A 161 -6.84 -9.29 7.33
C ALA A 161 -7.02 -9.13 8.84
N TYR A 162 -6.70 -7.94 9.35
CA TYR A 162 -6.75 -7.60 10.77
C TYR A 162 -7.40 -6.23 10.98
N GLU A 163 -8.11 -6.06 12.09
CA GLU A 163 -8.66 -4.78 12.55
C GLU A 163 -8.32 -4.51 14.03
N ASN A 164 -8.33 -3.23 14.41
CA ASN A 164 -8.26 -2.77 15.79
C ASN A 164 -9.58 -2.12 16.19
#